data_3279ec7365c933cbdc33c53f120910ba
#
_entry.id   3279ec7365c933cbdc33c53f120910ba
#
_cell.length_a   1.000
_cell.length_b   1.000
_cell.length_c   1.000
_cell.angle_alpha   90.00
_cell.angle_beta   90.00
_cell.angle_gamma   90.00
#
_symmetry.space_group_name_H-M   'P 1'
#
loop_
_entity.id
_entity.type
_entity.pdbx_description
1 polymer ?
#
loop_
_entity_poly.entity_id
_entity_poly.type
_entity_poly.pdbx_seq_one_letter_code
_entity_poly.pdbx_strand_id
1 'polypeptide(L)'
;MAIEAKTPNRRRGKRTAAALPRAGGSEGTVVAVLAAISVCHMLNDVIQSLIMAIYPMLKSALSLDFSQIGIITFTFQGTASLLQPVVGYYTDRYPTPYSLVLGMSSSLIGLLLMAFATNYLMVLAAAALIGMGSSVFHPESSRVARLASGGQHGLAQSVFQVGGNFGTAIGPLLAAFIVLPYGQRSLACFSVVALVAMTLLTFIGGWYGKTIKVNNGNGASVNEMLAISSLGQSTVRRSIAILLALTFSKHFYLVSITSFYIFYLIHTFHLTVQSAQVYLFIFLGAVAAGTVIGGPIGDRIGTRRVIWWSILGVLPFTMLLPYVDLFWTAVLSVFIGVILASAFPAIVVYAQGLIPGRVGMVAGLFFGVAFGIAGIGAALLGWIADQTSIVFVYHVCAFLPAIGLLAAFLPETAKAKGRRKTENA
;
A
#
# COMPACT_ATOMS: atom_id res chain seq x y z
N MET A 1 -41.10 31.16 76.34
CA MET A 1 -41.43 29.98 75.52
C MET A 1 -40.55 30.02 74.27
N ALA A 2 -39.33 29.45 74.37
CA ALA A 2 -38.33 29.49 73.34
C ALA A 2 -38.32 28.14 72.64
N ILE A 3 -38.49 28.17 71.33
CA ILE A 3 -38.43 26.95 70.50
C ILE A 3 -37.01 26.80 69.96
N GLU A 4 -36.28 25.78 70.48
CA GLU A 4 -34.96 25.40 69.97
C GLU A 4 -35.10 24.75 68.61
N ALA A 5 -34.41 25.28 67.57
CA ALA A 5 -34.30 24.73 66.26
C ALA A 5 -33.10 23.74 66.23
N LYS A 6 -33.35 22.42 66.10
CA LYS A 6 -32.38 21.40 65.86
C LYS A 6 -31.80 21.48 64.43
N THR A 7 -30.52 21.78 64.34
CA THR A 7 -29.73 21.66 63.10
C THR A 7 -29.40 20.18 62.79
N PRO A 8 -29.59 19.69 61.53
CA PRO A 8 -29.19 18.34 61.16
C PRO A 8 -27.70 18.21 60.91
N ASN A 9 -27.10 17.27 61.60
CA ASN A 9 -25.70 16.90 61.54
C ASN A 9 -25.35 16.31 60.14
N ARG A 10 -24.64 17.08 59.27
CA ARG A 10 -24.10 16.59 57.99
C ARG A 10 -22.91 15.71 58.22
N ARG A 11 -23.13 14.39 58.30
CA ARG A 11 -22.08 13.39 58.13
C ARG A 11 -21.44 13.58 56.75
N ARG A 12 -20.21 14.09 56.73
CA ARG A 12 -19.30 14.05 55.59
C ARG A 12 -18.93 12.59 55.33
N GLY A 13 -19.69 11.90 54.47
CA GLY A 13 -19.25 10.63 53.86
C GLY A 13 -18.01 10.91 53.03
N LYS A 14 -16.89 10.32 53.41
CA LYS A 14 -15.70 10.17 52.56
C LYS A 14 -16.16 9.50 51.24
N ARG A 15 -16.42 10.30 50.18
CA ARG A 15 -16.49 9.80 48.84
C ARG A 15 -15.08 9.28 48.54
N THR A 16 -14.86 7.96 48.65
CA THR A 16 -13.80 7.26 47.98
C THR A 16 -13.90 7.69 46.52
N ALA A 17 -12.89 8.43 46.02
CA ALA A 17 -12.74 8.72 44.62
C ALA A 17 -12.79 7.37 43.91
N ALA A 18 -13.93 7.10 43.23
CA ALA A 18 -14.01 5.98 42.32
C ALA A 18 -12.90 6.23 41.28
N ALA A 19 -11.93 5.33 41.27
CA ALA A 19 -10.88 5.34 40.27
C ALA A 19 -11.59 5.41 38.92
N LEU A 20 -11.32 6.47 38.17
CA LEU A 20 -11.75 6.60 36.78
C LEU A 20 -11.39 5.28 36.09
N PRO A 21 -12.29 4.65 35.33
CA PRO A 21 -11.92 3.49 34.53
C PRO A 21 -10.70 3.88 33.70
N ARG A 22 -9.61 3.13 33.87
CA ARG A 22 -8.44 3.26 33.01
C ARG A 22 -8.95 3.23 31.58
N ALA A 23 -8.63 4.24 30.81
CA ALA A 23 -8.87 4.33 29.38
C ALA A 23 -8.61 2.96 28.76
N GLY A 24 -9.59 2.46 27.98
CA GLY A 24 -9.69 1.09 27.50
C GLY A 24 -8.34 0.51 27.14
N GLY A 25 -8.08 -0.69 27.65
CA GLY A 25 -6.85 -1.41 27.40
C GLY A 25 -6.62 -1.43 25.88
N SER A 26 -5.46 -1.01 25.43
CA SER A 26 -5.01 -1.20 24.06
C SER A 26 -5.10 -2.71 23.82
N GLU A 27 -6.10 -3.15 23.03
CA GLU A 27 -6.06 -4.53 22.53
C GLU A 27 -4.70 -4.70 21.89
N GLY A 28 -3.93 -5.69 22.34
CA GLY A 28 -2.59 -5.94 21.79
C GLY A 28 -2.67 -6.23 20.29
N THR A 29 -1.58 -6.02 19.57
CA THR A 29 -1.49 -6.34 18.15
C THR A 29 -1.92 -7.77 17.86
N VAL A 30 -2.89 -7.96 16.97
CA VAL A 30 -3.36 -9.31 16.59
C VAL A 30 -2.46 -9.84 15.47
N VAL A 31 -1.31 -10.37 15.86
CA VAL A 31 -0.24 -10.82 14.95
C VAL A 31 -0.74 -11.84 13.93
N ALA A 32 -1.59 -12.79 14.35
CA ALA A 32 -2.14 -13.81 13.46
C ALA A 32 -2.97 -13.21 12.30
N VAL A 33 -3.76 -12.16 12.57
CA VAL A 33 -4.55 -11.47 11.54
C VAL A 33 -3.64 -10.66 10.62
N LEU A 34 -2.62 -9.99 11.17
CA LEU A 34 -1.64 -9.25 10.37
C LEU A 34 -0.83 -10.17 9.45
N ALA A 35 -0.38 -11.31 9.95
CA ALA A 35 0.31 -12.31 9.14
C ALA A 35 -0.60 -12.88 8.05
N ALA A 36 -1.83 -13.25 8.41
CA ALA A 36 -2.79 -13.79 7.46
C ALA A 36 -3.12 -12.79 6.33
N ILE A 37 -3.37 -11.50 6.66
CA ILE A 37 -3.68 -10.49 5.63
C ILE A 37 -2.46 -10.16 4.76
N SER A 38 -1.24 -10.23 5.30
CA SER A 38 0.01 -10.09 4.55
C SER A 38 0.19 -11.25 3.56
N VAL A 39 -0.07 -12.49 3.98
CA VAL A 39 -0.06 -13.66 3.10
C VAL A 39 -1.14 -13.53 2.03
N CYS A 40 -2.36 -13.11 2.38
CA CYS A 40 -3.42 -12.87 1.40
C CYS A 40 -3.01 -11.79 0.38
N HIS A 41 -2.28 -10.75 0.80
CA HIS A 41 -1.74 -9.73 -0.11
C HIS A 41 -0.71 -10.33 -1.07
N MET A 42 0.20 -11.15 -0.55
CA MET A 42 1.16 -11.87 -1.38
C MET A 42 0.46 -12.73 -2.45
N LEU A 43 -0.54 -13.52 -2.05
CA LEU A 43 -1.27 -14.41 -2.96
C LEU A 43 -2.07 -13.61 -4.01
N ASN A 44 -2.68 -12.48 -3.61
CA ASN A 44 -3.39 -11.58 -4.51
C ASN A 44 -2.44 -10.98 -5.56
N ASP A 45 -1.27 -10.49 -5.14
CA ASP A 45 -0.33 -9.83 -6.04
C ASP A 45 0.44 -10.81 -6.91
N VAL A 46 0.62 -12.07 -6.49
CA VAL A 46 1.03 -13.17 -7.39
C VAL A 46 0.07 -13.29 -8.57
N ILE A 47 -1.24 -13.35 -8.32
CA ILE A 47 -2.25 -13.47 -9.39
C ILE A 47 -2.18 -12.27 -10.34
N GLN A 48 -2.06 -11.06 -9.81
CA GLN A 48 -2.00 -9.84 -10.61
C GLN A 48 -0.72 -9.76 -11.45
N SER A 49 0.43 -10.12 -10.89
CA SER A 49 1.71 -10.05 -11.58
C SER A 49 1.84 -11.07 -12.71
N LEU A 50 1.14 -12.21 -12.63
CA LEU A 50 1.07 -13.19 -13.71
C LEU A 50 0.50 -12.59 -15.01
N ILE A 51 -0.47 -11.65 -14.94
CA ILE A 51 -1.06 -11.03 -16.14
C ILE A 51 0.01 -10.41 -17.02
N MET A 52 0.84 -9.54 -16.44
CA MET A 52 1.89 -8.84 -17.18
C MET A 52 3.01 -9.79 -17.64
N ALA A 53 3.33 -10.79 -16.82
CA ALA A 53 4.37 -11.75 -17.13
C ALA A 53 4.04 -12.64 -18.34
N ILE A 54 2.75 -12.86 -18.64
CA ILE A 54 2.31 -13.70 -19.77
C ILE A 54 2.03 -12.93 -21.07
N TYR A 55 2.20 -11.61 -21.10
CA TYR A 55 1.92 -10.80 -22.31
C TYR A 55 2.62 -11.31 -23.57
N PRO A 56 3.91 -11.71 -23.54
CA PRO A 56 4.53 -12.25 -24.75
C PRO A 56 3.81 -13.51 -25.29
N MET A 57 3.37 -14.38 -24.40
CA MET A 57 2.62 -15.58 -24.77
C MET A 57 1.24 -15.24 -25.34
N LEU A 58 0.48 -14.34 -24.70
CA LEU A 58 -0.82 -13.88 -25.20
C LEU A 58 -0.71 -13.19 -26.55
N LYS A 59 0.33 -12.34 -26.72
CA LYS A 59 0.62 -11.65 -27.97
C LYS A 59 0.82 -12.64 -29.11
N SER A 60 1.61 -13.67 -28.89
CA SER A 60 1.87 -14.71 -29.87
C SER A 60 0.66 -15.59 -30.15
N ALA A 61 -0.04 -16.07 -29.08
CA ALA A 61 -1.16 -17.00 -29.20
C ALA A 61 -2.39 -16.40 -29.89
N LEU A 62 -2.67 -15.10 -29.65
CA LEU A 62 -3.84 -14.41 -30.18
C LEU A 62 -3.50 -13.39 -31.28
N SER A 63 -2.24 -13.35 -31.74
CA SER A 63 -1.76 -12.43 -32.76
C SER A 63 -2.05 -10.96 -32.45
N LEU A 64 -1.85 -10.58 -31.15
CA LEU A 64 -2.13 -9.22 -30.66
C LEU A 64 -1.04 -8.24 -31.10
N ASP A 65 -1.43 -6.99 -31.33
CA ASP A 65 -0.50 -5.88 -31.46
C ASP A 65 -0.10 -5.28 -30.10
N PHE A 66 0.84 -4.35 -30.08
CA PHE A 66 1.29 -3.70 -28.84
C PHE A 66 0.22 -2.77 -28.25
N SER A 67 -0.62 -2.13 -29.08
CA SER A 67 -1.76 -1.34 -28.66
C SER A 67 -2.76 -2.19 -27.87
N GLN A 68 -3.05 -3.40 -28.36
CA GLN A 68 -3.96 -4.32 -27.68
C GLN A 68 -3.40 -4.79 -26.34
N ILE A 69 -2.09 -5.05 -26.24
CA ILE A 69 -1.40 -5.32 -24.96
C ILE A 69 -1.51 -4.12 -24.02
N GLY A 70 -1.33 -2.90 -24.56
CA GLY A 70 -1.53 -1.66 -23.80
C GLY A 70 -2.94 -1.50 -23.26
N ILE A 71 -3.96 -1.84 -24.04
CA ILE A 71 -5.37 -1.81 -23.62
C ILE A 71 -5.67 -2.87 -22.56
N ILE A 72 -5.05 -4.06 -22.62
CA ILE A 72 -5.17 -5.05 -21.53
C ILE A 72 -4.63 -4.46 -20.22
N THR A 73 -3.43 -3.85 -20.27
CA THR A 73 -2.82 -3.20 -19.10
C THR A 73 -3.70 -2.07 -18.57
N PHE A 74 -4.20 -1.22 -19.46
CA PHE A 74 -5.09 -0.10 -19.11
C PHE A 74 -6.39 -0.62 -18.47
N THR A 75 -6.99 -1.67 -19.01
CA THR A 75 -8.22 -2.28 -18.48
C THR A 75 -7.99 -2.81 -17.07
N PHE A 76 -6.91 -3.56 -16.86
CA PHE A 76 -6.54 -4.07 -15.54
C PHE A 76 -6.27 -2.94 -14.54
N GLN A 77 -5.34 -2.03 -14.87
CA GLN A 77 -4.94 -0.95 -13.97
C GLN A 77 -6.06 0.07 -13.76
N GLY A 78 -6.87 0.35 -14.78
CA GLY A 78 -8.01 1.26 -14.69
C GLY A 78 -9.08 0.72 -13.74
N THR A 79 -9.47 -0.53 -13.86
CA THR A 79 -10.44 -1.16 -12.95
C THR A 79 -9.87 -1.30 -11.54
N ALA A 80 -8.58 -1.66 -11.41
CA ALA A 80 -7.91 -1.76 -10.12
C ALA A 80 -7.81 -0.40 -9.42
N SER A 81 -7.45 0.67 -10.13
CA SER A 81 -7.15 1.97 -9.49
C SER A 81 -8.37 2.86 -9.28
N LEU A 82 -9.22 3.00 -10.29
CA LEU A 82 -10.35 3.94 -10.24
C LEU A 82 -11.45 3.54 -9.26
N LEU A 83 -11.67 2.23 -9.10
CA LEU A 83 -12.70 1.71 -8.19
C LEU A 83 -12.28 1.70 -6.72
N GLN A 84 -10.98 1.71 -6.39
CA GLN A 84 -10.52 1.61 -5.00
C GLN A 84 -11.06 2.71 -4.08
N PRO A 85 -11.04 4.01 -4.44
CA PRO A 85 -11.60 5.05 -3.58
C PRO A 85 -13.10 4.90 -3.38
N VAL A 86 -13.81 4.43 -4.42
CA VAL A 86 -15.27 4.22 -4.39
C VAL A 86 -15.60 3.07 -3.46
N VAL A 87 -14.92 1.94 -3.61
CA VAL A 87 -15.08 0.77 -2.73
C VAL A 87 -14.74 1.14 -1.30
N GLY A 88 -13.59 1.80 -1.08
CA GLY A 88 -13.17 2.22 0.26
C GLY A 88 -14.19 3.17 0.92
N TYR A 89 -14.76 4.12 0.17
CA TYR A 89 -15.81 5.01 0.68
C TYR A 89 -17.10 4.25 1.06
N TYR A 90 -17.52 3.30 0.21
CA TYR A 90 -18.72 2.50 0.45
C TYR A 90 -18.54 1.61 1.69
N THR A 91 -17.42 0.91 1.79
CA THR A 91 -17.15 -0.02 2.89
C THR A 91 -16.82 0.67 4.21
N ASP A 92 -16.36 1.93 4.20
CA ASP A 92 -16.26 2.76 5.41
C ASP A 92 -17.65 3.06 6.00
N ARG A 93 -18.65 3.21 5.14
CA ARG A 93 -20.04 3.50 5.57
C ARG A 93 -20.83 2.23 5.89
N TYR A 94 -20.58 1.17 5.13
CA TYR A 94 -21.25 -0.12 5.24
C TYR A 94 -20.20 -1.24 5.35
N PRO A 95 -19.60 -1.43 6.54
CA PRO A 95 -18.59 -2.46 6.71
C PRO A 95 -19.11 -3.84 6.36
N THR A 96 -18.49 -4.48 5.38
CA THR A 96 -18.88 -5.81 4.88
C THR A 96 -17.76 -6.81 5.18
N PRO A 97 -17.87 -7.63 6.23
CA PRO A 97 -16.79 -8.50 6.70
C PRO A 97 -16.24 -9.47 5.66
N TYR A 98 -17.04 -9.83 4.66
CA TYR A 98 -16.66 -10.78 3.62
C TYR A 98 -16.41 -10.13 2.25
N SER A 99 -16.28 -8.80 2.18
CA SER A 99 -15.96 -8.08 0.94
C SER A 99 -14.65 -8.57 0.31
N LEU A 100 -13.64 -8.87 1.13
CA LEU A 100 -12.35 -9.42 0.68
C LEU A 100 -12.50 -10.77 -0.03
N VAL A 101 -13.39 -11.64 0.48
CA VAL A 101 -13.68 -12.93 -0.16
C VAL A 101 -14.35 -12.71 -1.53
N LEU A 102 -15.28 -11.77 -1.62
CA LEU A 102 -15.94 -11.40 -2.89
C LEU A 102 -14.92 -10.82 -3.90
N GLY A 103 -14.03 -9.94 -3.43
CA GLY A 103 -12.94 -9.40 -4.27
C GLY A 103 -12.03 -10.51 -4.80
N MET A 104 -11.59 -11.43 -3.94
CA MET A 104 -10.75 -12.56 -4.34
C MET A 104 -11.50 -13.54 -5.27
N SER A 105 -12.82 -13.70 -5.10
CA SER A 105 -13.66 -14.49 -6.02
C SER A 105 -13.68 -13.88 -7.43
N SER A 106 -13.74 -12.54 -7.54
CA SER A 106 -13.63 -11.85 -8.83
C SER A 106 -12.27 -12.10 -9.48
N SER A 107 -11.17 -12.03 -8.70
CA SER A 107 -9.81 -12.35 -9.18
C SER A 107 -9.70 -13.82 -9.63
N LEU A 108 -10.31 -14.77 -8.90
CA LEU A 108 -10.36 -16.19 -9.26
C LEU A 108 -11.07 -16.40 -10.59
N ILE A 109 -12.27 -15.82 -10.76
CA ILE A 109 -13.05 -15.93 -12.00
C ILE A 109 -12.26 -15.32 -13.16
N GLY A 110 -11.66 -14.16 -12.95
CA GLY A 110 -10.82 -13.51 -13.93
C GLY A 110 -9.60 -14.35 -14.33
N LEU A 111 -8.93 -14.98 -13.35
CA LEU A 111 -7.81 -15.88 -13.59
C LEU A 111 -8.20 -17.10 -14.42
N LEU A 112 -9.30 -17.74 -14.08
CA LEU A 112 -9.83 -18.88 -14.85
C LEU A 112 -10.24 -18.46 -16.27
N LEU A 113 -10.89 -17.31 -16.40
CA LEU A 113 -11.24 -16.77 -17.71
C LEU A 113 -9.98 -16.48 -18.55
N MET A 114 -8.91 -15.95 -17.92
CA MET A 114 -7.62 -15.73 -18.57
C MET A 114 -6.97 -17.04 -19.02
N ALA A 115 -7.03 -18.09 -18.18
CA ALA A 115 -6.47 -19.40 -18.50
C ALA A 115 -7.11 -20.05 -19.74
N PHE A 116 -8.39 -19.81 -19.95
CA PHE A 116 -9.17 -20.38 -21.05
C PHE A 116 -9.56 -19.36 -22.13
N ALA A 117 -8.98 -18.16 -22.11
CA ALA A 117 -9.27 -17.12 -23.10
C ALA A 117 -8.82 -17.56 -24.49
N THR A 118 -9.74 -17.52 -25.44
CA THR A 118 -9.52 -17.88 -26.84
C THR A 118 -9.57 -16.67 -27.78
N ASN A 119 -9.94 -15.52 -27.26
CA ASN A 119 -10.00 -14.27 -28.01
C ASN A 119 -9.69 -13.05 -27.12
N TYR A 120 -9.45 -11.93 -27.77
CA TYR A 120 -9.05 -10.68 -27.13
C TYR A 120 -10.08 -10.15 -26.12
N LEU A 121 -11.38 -10.24 -26.42
CA LEU A 121 -12.44 -9.76 -25.51
C LEU A 121 -12.48 -10.56 -24.21
N MET A 122 -12.26 -11.88 -24.27
CA MET A 122 -12.14 -12.69 -23.06
C MET A 122 -10.93 -12.28 -22.22
N VAL A 123 -9.79 -11.95 -22.84
CA VAL A 123 -8.61 -11.43 -22.12
C VAL A 123 -8.92 -10.10 -21.44
N LEU A 124 -9.62 -9.19 -22.13
CA LEU A 124 -10.03 -7.91 -21.53
C LEU A 124 -11.00 -8.11 -20.35
N ALA A 125 -12.01 -8.98 -20.51
CA ALA A 125 -12.94 -9.31 -19.44
C ALA A 125 -12.22 -9.93 -18.23
N ALA A 126 -11.28 -10.85 -18.48
CA ALA A 126 -10.44 -11.44 -17.44
C ALA A 126 -9.59 -10.38 -16.70
N ALA A 127 -8.94 -9.50 -17.42
CA ALA A 127 -8.16 -8.40 -16.87
C ALA A 127 -9.02 -7.46 -16.01
N ALA A 128 -10.23 -7.12 -16.50
CA ALA A 128 -11.18 -6.29 -15.75
C ALA A 128 -11.62 -6.95 -14.44
N LEU A 129 -11.93 -8.26 -14.45
CA LEU A 129 -12.36 -9.01 -13.27
C LEU A 129 -11.24 -9.09 -12.22
N ILE A 130 -9.99 -9.32 -12.64
CA ILE A 130 -8.84 -9.32 -11.73
C ILE A 130 -8.64 -7.92 -11.16
N GLY A 131 -8.73 -6.87 -11.97
CA GLY A 131 -8.65 -5.48 -11.52
C GLY A 131 -9.75 -5.11 -10.52
N MET A 132 -11.00 -5.56 -10.76
CA MET A 132 -12.11 -5.37 -9.81
C MET A 132 -11.82 -6.07 -8.47
N GLY A 133 -11.29 -7.28 -8.49
CA GLY A 133 -10.87 -7.99 -7.27
C GLY A 133 -9.83 -7.19 -6.48
N SER A 134 -8.82 -6.67 -7.18
CA SER A 134 -7.77 -5.80 -6.61
C SER A 134 -8.35 -4.52 -6.01
N SER A 135 -9.34 -3.91 -6.66
CA SER A 135 -9.97 -2.66 -6.19
C SER A 135 -10.70 -2.81 -4.86
N VAL A 136 -11.22 -3.97 -4.56
CA VAL A 136 -11.81 -4.30 -3.25
C VAL A 136 -10.74 -4.66 -2.25
N PHE A 137 -9.72 -5.42 -2.68
CA PHE A 137 -8.72 -6.01 -1.80
C PHE A 137 -7.91 -4.95 -1.04
N HIS A 138 -7.31 -3.97 -1.73
CA HIS A 138 -6.36 -3.04 -1.11
C HIS A 138 -6.98 -2.14 -0.02
N PRO A 139 -8.13 -1.44 -0.25
CA PRO A 139 -8.70 -0.58 0.79
C PRO A 139 -9.18 -1.36 2.01
N GLU A 140 -9.82 -2.52 1.78
CA GLU A 140 -10.36 -3.32 2.88
C GLU A 140 -9.26 -4.02 3.69
N SER A 141 -8.23 -4.55 3.03
CA SER A 141 -7.09 -5.18 3.71
C SER A 141 -6.29 -4.17 4.53
N SER A 142 -6.11 -2.94 4.03
CA SER A 142 -5.48 -1.85 4.79
C SER A 142 -6.30 -1.49 6.04
N ARG A 143 -7.64 -1.53 5.95
CA ARG A 143 -8.53 -1.34 7.10
C ARG A 143 -8.38 -2.47 8.11
N VAL A 144 -8.40 -3.72 7.68
CA VAL A 144 -8.19 -4.90 8.55
C VAL A 144 -6.84 -4.81 9.27
N ALA A 145 -5.76 -4.50 8.53
CA ALA A 145 -4.43 -4.31 9.10
C ALA A 145 -4.42 -3.21 10.16
N ARG A 146 -5.10 -2.08 9.93
CA ARG A 146 -5.22 -1.00 10.91
C ARG A 146 -5.99 -1.44 12.16
N LEU A 147 -7.08 -2.18 12.03
CA LEU A 147 -7.86 -2.69 13.17
C LEU A 147 -7.05 -3.69 13.99
N ALA A 148 -6.26 -4.55 13.34
CA ALA A 148 -5.41 -5.54 14.00
C ALA A 148 -4.11 -4.98 14.58
N SER A 149 -3.83 -3.69 14.40
CA SER A 149 -2.51 -3.09 14.69
C SER A 149 -2.20 -2.89 16.18
N GLY A 150 -3.21 -2.90 17.06
CA GLY A 150 -3.01 -2.58 18.49
C GLY A 150 -2.37 -1.20 18.71
N GLY A 151 -2.59 -0.25 17.78
CA GLY A 151 -2.00 1.09 17.83
C GLY A 151 -0.64 1.21 17.12
N GLN A 152 -0.02 0.10 16.67
CA GLN A 152 1.21 0.09 15.87
C GLN A 152 0.89 0.14 14.37
N HIS A 153 0.26 1.24 13.94
CA HIS A 153 -0.29 1.37 12.57
C HIS A 153 0.79 1.29 11.49
N GLY A 154 1.99 1.81 11.76
CA GLY A 154 3.12 1.76 10.85
C GLY A 154 3.60 0.33 10.61
N LEU A 155 3.79 -0.42 11.70
CA LEU A 155 4.16 -1.85 11.62
C LEU A 155 3.11 -2.65 10.84
N ALA A 156 1.83 -2.48 11.18
CA ALA A 156 0.74 -3.22 10.55
C ALA A 156 0.65 -2.96 9.04
N GLN A 157 0.74 -1.69 8.63
CA GLN A 157 0.72 -1.31 7.21
C GLN A 157 1.98 -1.81 6.48
N SER A 158 3.15 -1.83 7.14
CA SER A 158 4.37 -2.38 6.55
C SER A 158 4.31 -3.89 6.37
N VAL A 159 3.85 -4.64 7.38
CA VAL A 159 3.65 -6.09 7.27
C VAL A 159 2.69 -6.43 6.13
N PHE A 160 1.59 -5.68 6.02
CA PHE A 160 0.66 -5.82 4.91
C PHE A 160 1.33 -5.58 3.56
N GLN A 161 2.11 -4.50 3.42
CA GLN A 161 2.74 -4.10 2.16
C GLN A 161 3.87 -5.06 1.72
N VAL A 162 4.59 -5.64 2.68
CA VAL A 162 5.64 -6.64 2.39
C VAL A 162 5.06 -7.86 1.66
N GLY A 163 3.88 -8.32 2.06
CA GLY A 163 3.19 -9.41 1.35
C GLY A 163 3.02 -9.08 -0.13
N GLY A 164 2.45 -7.93 -0.47
CA GLY A 164 2.26 -7.51 -1.86
C GLY A 164 3.57 -7.40 -2.64
N ASN A 165 4.59 -6.73 -2.07
CA ASN A 165 5.90 -6.60 -2.71
C ASN A 165 6.53 -7.98 -3.02
N PHE A 166 6.40 -8.93 -2.10
CA PHE A 166 6.91 -10.28 -2.28
C PHE A 166 6.12 -11.05 -3.36
N GLY A 167 4.79 -10.93 -3.36
CA GLY A 167 3.92 -11.51 -4.39
C GLY A 167 4.24 -11.00 -5.79
N THR A 168 4.40 -9.68 -5.92
CA THR A 168 4.78 -9.02 -7.17
C THR A 168 6.14 -9.51 -7.68
N ALA A 169 7.11 -9.74 -6.77
CA ALA A 169 8.44 -10.23 -7.16
C ALA A 169 8.43 -11.70 -7.60
N ILE A 170 7.61 -12.55 -6.99
CA ILE A 170 7.54 -13.99 -7.30
C ILE A 170 6.77 -14.26 -8.59
N GLY A 171 5.76 -13.48 -8.92
CA GLY A 171 4.89 -13.75 -10.06
C GLY A 171 5.61 -13.99 -11.39
N PRO A 172 6.55 -13.14 -11.82
CA PRO A 172 7.34 -13.37 -13.03
C PRO A 172 8.14 -14.69 -13.02
N LEU A 173 8.66 -15.11 -11.85
CA LEU A 173 9.35 -16.40 -11.73
C LEU A 173 8.38 -17.58 -11.95
N LEU A 174 7.17 -17.49 -11.35
CA LEU A 174 6.12 -18.50 -11.55
C LEU A 174 5.67 -18.55 -13.00
N ALA A 175 5.55 -17.41 -13.66
CA ALA A 175 5.26 -17.34 -15.09
C ALA A 175 6.37 -18.02 -15.91
N ALA A 176 7.64 -17.72 -15.64
CA ALA A 176 8.78 -18.27 -16.36
C ALA A 176 8.92 -19.79 -16.21
N PHE A 177 8.70 -20.32 -15.00
CA PHE A 177 8.94 -21.75 -14.71
C PHE A 177 7.69 -22.63 -14.83
N ILE A 178 6.48 -22.04 -14.79
CA ILE A 178 5.23 -22.80 -14.85
C ILE A 178 4.42 -22.42 -16.10
N VAL A 179 4.10 -21.13 -16.30
CA VAL A 179 3.16 -20.79 -17.36
C VAL A 179 3.79 -20.88 -18.75
N LEU A 180 5.02 -20.39 -18.92
CA LEU A 180 5.69 -20.44 -20.22
C LEU A 180 5.95 -21.88 -20.72
N PRO A 181 6.42 -22.85 -19.87
CA PRO A 181 6.64 -24.22 -20.31
C PRO A 181 5.34 -25.01 -20.54
N TYR A 182 4.29 -24.78 -19.71
CA TYR A 182 3.07 -25.60 -19.74
C TYR A 182 1.90 -24.91 -20.47
N GLY A 183 2.12 -23.68 -20.97
CA GLY A 183 1.15 -22.92 -21.75
C GLY A 183 0.06 -22.23 -20.93
N GLN A 184 -0.76 -21.43 -21.61
CA GLN A 184 -1.78 -20.54 -21.01
C GLN A 184 -2.70 -21.25 -20.03
N ARG A 185 -3.12 -22.48 -20.34
CA ARG A 185 -4.05 -23.25 -19.48
C ARG A 185 -3.50 -23.55 -18.10
N SER A 186 -2.17 -23.58 -17.93
CA SER A 186 -1.55 -23.79 -16.62
C SER A 186 -1.80 -22.66 -15.63
N LEU A 187 -2.24 -21.48 -16.11
CA LEU A 187 -2.75 -20.41 -15.23
C LEU A 187 -3.87 -20.91 -14.32
N ALA A 188 -4.68 -21.88 -14.75
CA ALA A 188 -5.73 -22.46 -13.93
C ALA A 188 -5.19 -23.14 -12.65
N CYS A 189 -3.93 -23.60 -12.63
CA CYS A 189 -3.32 -24.15 -11.42
C CYS A 189 -3.21 -23.11 -10.29
N PHE A 190 -3.10 -21.83 -10.63
CA PHE A 190 -3.04 -20.74 -9.65
C PHE A 190 -4.41 -20.44 -9.02
N SER A 191 -5.51 -21.10 -9.48
CA SER A 191 -6.79 -21.10 -8.74
C SER A 191 -6.62 -21.62 -7.31
N VAL A 192 -5.69 -22.55 -7.07
CA VAL A 192 -5.36 -23.03 -5.72
C VAL A 192 -4.87 -21.87 -4.84
N VAL A 193 -4.06 -20.97 -5.39
CA VAL A 193 -3.58 -19.77 -4.69
C VAL A 193 -4.76 -18.87 -4.29
N ALA A 194 -5.71 -18.64 -5.21
CA ALA A 194 -6.91 -17.86 -4.91
C ALA A 194 -7.81 -18.54 -3.87
N LEU A 195 -7.99 -19.86 -3.94
CA LEU A 195 -8.82 -20.62 -2.99
C LEU A 195 -8.20 -20.63 -1.57
N VAL A 196 -6.87 -20.76 -1.48
CA VAL A 196 -6.15 -20.61 -0.20
C VAL A 196 -6.36 -19.21 0.37
N ALA A 197 -6.21 -18.17 -0.46
CA ALA A 197 -6.45 -16.79 -0.04
C ALA A 197 -7.91 -16.60 0.42
N MET A 198 -8.91 -17.11 -0.33
CA MET A 198 -10.33 -17.04 0.05
C MET A 198 -10.59 -17.71 1.39
N THR A 199 -9.97 -18.86 1.64
CA THR A 199 -10.09 -19.58 2.92
C THR A 199 -9.57 -18.72 4.08
N LEU A 200 -8.36 -18.17 3.95
CA LEU A 200 -7.78 -17.26 4.95
C LEU A 200 -8.63 -16.00 5.14
N LEU A 201 -9.12 -15.41 4.05
CA LEU A 201 -9.96 -14.21 4.07
C LEU A 201 -11.33 -14.49 4.73
N THR A 202 -11.85 -15.71 4.65
CA THR A 202 -13.07 -16.10 5.36
C THR A 202 -12.87 -16.10 6.88
N PHE A 203 -11.74 -16.62 7.37
CA PHE A 203 -11.38 -16.52 8.80
C PHE A 203 -11.19 -15.07 9.25
N ILE A 204 -10.49 -14.26 8.42
CA ILE A 204 -10.32 -12.82 8.69
C ILE A 204 -11.67 -12.11 8.72
N GLY A 205 -12.59 -12.43 7.80
CA GLY A 205 -13.95 -11.89 7.75
C GLY A 205 -14.75 -12.19 9.02
N GLY A 206 -14.63 -13.41 9.54
CA GLY A 206 -15.24 -13.81 10.81
C GLY A 206 -14.71 -13.01 12.00
N TRP A 207 -13.39 -12.81 12.09
CA TRP A 207 -12.76 -11.96 13.09
C TRP A 207 -13.19 -10.50 12.94
N TYR A 208 -13.16 -9.97 11.73
CA TYR A 208 -13.54 -8.59 11.40
C TYR A 208 -14.99 -8.29 11.80
N GLY A 209 -15.92 -9.20 11.49
CA GLY A 209 -17.32 -9.06 11.88
C GLY A 209 -17.54 -9.00 13.39
N LYS A 210 -16.78 -9.78 14.17
CA LYS A 210 -16.82 -9.73 15.65
C LYS A 210 -16.26 -8.40 16.16
N THR A 211 -15.13 -7.95 15.63
CA THR A 211 -14.46 -6.71 16.04
C THR A 211 -15.35 -5.48 15.80
N ILE A 212 -16.05 -5.40 14.65
CA ILE A 212 -16.97 -4.30 14.36
C ILE A 212 -18.12 -4.26 15.37
N LYS A 213 -18.72 -5.41 15.70
CA LYS A 213 -19.83 -5.49 16.67
C LYS A 213 -19.42 -5.00 18.06
N VAL A 214 -18.22 -5.36 18.51
CA VAL A 214 -17.66 -4.93 19.81
C VAL A 214 -17.41 -3.42 19.81
N ASN A 215 -16.80 -2.87 18.74
CA ASN A 215 -16.46 -1.45 18.65
C ASN A 215 -17.72 -0.55 18.56
N ASN A 216 -18.77 -0.99 17.86
CA ASN A 216 -20.05 -0.27 17.82
C ASN A 216 -20.75 -0.25 19.17
N GLY A 217 -20.49 -1.23 20.06
CA GLY A 217 -21.02 -1.29 21.43
C GLY A 217 -20.28 -0.41 22.43
N ASN A 218 -19.02 -0.11 22.22
CA ASN A 218 -18.17 0.50 23.24
C ASN A 218 -17.86 1.99 23.05
N GLY A 219 -18.38 2.67 22.02
CA GLY A 219 -18.18 4.11 21.80
C GLY A 219 -16.70 4.56 21.69
N ALA A 220 -15.79 3.63 21.45
CA ALA A 220 -14.32 3.82 21.56
C ALA A 220 -13.70 4.79 20.52
N SER A 221 -14.48 5.26 19.56
CA SER A 221 -14.00 6.14 18.48
C SER A 221 -14.00 7.64 18.83
N VAL A 222 -14.62 8.06 19.93
CA VAL A 222 -14.87 9.48 20.19
C VAL A 222 -13.60 10.26 20.52
N ASN A 223 -12.66 9.66 21.26
CA ASN A 223 -11.42 10.35 21.64
C ASN A 223 -10.41 10.50 20.47
N GLU A 224 -10.39 9.54 19.54
CA GLU A 224 -9.55 9.64 18.32
C GLU A 224 -10.17 10.64 17.32
N MET A 225 -11.49 10.67 17.21
CA MET A 225 -12.23 11.70 16.43
C MET A 225 -12.05 13.11 17.00
N LEU A 226 -12.06 13.29 18.33
CA LEU A 226 -11.90 14.59 18.98
C LEU A 226 -10.46 15.14 18.86
N ALA A 227 -9.45 14.29 18.87
CA ALA A 227 -8.04 14.70 18.74
C ALA A 227 -7.70 15.28 17.36
N ILE A 228 -8.44 14.90 16.31
CA ILE A 228 -8.18 15.31 14.92
C ILE A 228 -9.17 16.37 14.45
N SER A 229 -10.34 16.49 15.08
CA SER A 229 -11.28 17.58 14.84
C SER A 229 -10.70 18.98 15.13
N SER A 230 -9.49 19.05 15.72
CA SER A 230 -8.78 20.31 15.97
C SER A 230 -8.08 20.89 14.73
N LEU A 231 -7.92 20.11 13.64
CA LEU A 231 -7.33 20.61 12.40
C LEU A 231 -8.42 21.20 11.49
N GLY A 232 -8.25 22.45 11.10
CA GLY A 232 -9.17 23.10 10.15
C GLY A 232 -9.23 22.33 8.82
N GLN A 233 -10.39 22.30 8.19
CA GLN A 233 -10.64 21.55 6.94
C GLN A 233 -9.67 21.92 5.80
N SER A 234 -9.22 23.17 5.73
CA SER A 234 -8.21 23.65 4.79
C SER A 234 -6.85 22.97 5.03
N THR A 235 -6.45 22.80 6.28
CA THR A 235 -5.21 22.12 6.67
C THR A 235 -5.25 20.64 6.27
N VAL A 236 -6.37 19.95 6.48
CA VAL A 236 -6.55 18.56 6.07
C VAL A 236 -6.44 18.43 4.55
N ARG A 237 -7.17 19.28 3.79
CA ARG A 237 -7.11 19.27 2.32
C ARG A 237 -5.69 19.52 1.80
N ARG A 238 -5.00 20.52 2.35
CA ARG A 238 -3.61 20.82 1.99
C ARG A 238 -2.69 19.64 2.31
N SER A 239 -2.84 19.00 3.45
CA SER A 239 -2.04 17.83 3.84
C SER A 239 -2.26 16.65 2.90
N ILE A 240 -3.51 16.35 2.53
CA ILE A 240 -3.82 15.30 1.56
C ILE A 240 -3.21 15.61 0.18
N ALA A 241 -3.31 16.86 -0.29
CA ALA A 241 -2.68 17.27 -1.56
C ALA A 241 -1.16 17.09 -1.54
N ILE A 242 -0.50 17.46 -0.43
CA ILE A 242 0.94 17.23 -0.24
C ILE A 242 1.25 15.73 -0.28
N LEU A 243 0.50 14.90 0.46
CA LEU A 243 0.71 13.45 0.48
C LEU A 243 0.50 12.81 -0.91
N LEU A 244 -0.47 13.28 -1.69
CA LEU A 244 -0.66 12.84 -3.08
C LEU A 244 0.52 13.23 -3.97
N ALA A 245 1.06 14.44 -3.83
CA ALA A 245 2.26 14.87 -4.55
C ALA A 245 3.50 14.04 -4.16
N LEU A 246 3.62 13.68 -2.88
CA LEU A 246 4.69 12.79 -2.38
C LEU A 246 4.52 11.37 -2.91
N THR A 247 3.30 10.87 -2.98
CA THR A 247 2.97 9.56 -3.58
C THR A 247 3.31 9.56 -5.07
N PHE A 248 2.97 10.65 -5.80
CA PHE A 248 3.35 10.84 -7.20
C PHE A 248 4.88 10.76 -7.36
N SER A 249 5.63 11.57 -6.62
CA SER A 249 7.09 11.61 -6.68
C SER A 249 7.70 10.22 -6.48
N LYS A 250 7.28 9.54 -5.40
CA LYS A 250 7.78 8.21 -5.06
C LYS A 250 7.47 7.18 -6.15
N HIS A 251 6.20 7.08 -6.58
CA HIS A 251 5.80 6.01 -7.52
C HIS A 251 6.27 6.28 -8.94
N PHE A 252 6.36 7.55 -9.34
CA PHE A 252 6.92 7.91 -10.64
C PHE A 252 8.43 7.55 -10.71
N TYR A 253 9.19 7.83 -9.64
CA TYR A 253 10.58 7.38 -9.56
C TYR A 253 10.68 5.85 -9.50
N LEU A 254 9.84 5.19 -8.68
CA LEU A 254 9.84 3.74 -8.58
C LEU A 254 9.60 3.08 -9.94
N VAL A 255 8.66 3.60 -10.74
CA VAL A 255 8.34 3.11 -12.08
C VAL A 255 9.51 3.31 -13.04
N SER A 256 10.27 4.40 -12.93
CA SER A 256 11.47 4.60 -13.77
C SER A 256 12.47 3.46 -13.58
N ILE A 257 12.63 2.96 -12.35
CA ILE A 257 13.48 1.81 -12.09
C ILE A 257 12.80 0.49 -12.49
N THR A 258 11.60 0.22 -12.01
CA THR A 258 10.96 -1.09 -12.24
C THR A 258 10.70 -1.37 -13.73
N SER A 259 10.46 -0.35 -14.54
CA SER A 259 10.18 -0.51 -15.97
C SER A 259 11.41 -0.34 -16.87
N PHE A 260 12.40 0.45 -16.45
CA PHE A 260 13.48 0.85 -17.36
C PHE A 260 14.88 0.53 -16.85
N TYR A 261 15.07 0.02 -15.63
CA TYR A 261 16.39 -0.26 -15.06
C TYR A 261 17.18 -1.29 -15.87
N ILE A 262 16.50 -2.35 -16.33
CA ILE A 262 17.12 -3.36 -17.19
C ILE A 262 17.68 -2.71 -18.47
N PHE A 263 16.88 -1.87 -19.13
CA PHE A 263 17.29 -1.18 -20.35
C PHE A 263 18.43 -0.18 -20.10
N TYR A 264 18.39 0.54 -18.95
CA TYR A 264 19.47 1.42 -18.53
C TYR A 264 20.78 0.66 -18.33
N LEU A 265 20.75 -0.47 -17.62
CA LEU A 265 21.93 -1.31 -17.35
C LEU A 265 22.51 -1.92 -18.63
N ILE A 266 21.65 -2.40 -19.54
CA ILE A 266 22.08 -2.93 -20.84
C ILE A 266 22.72 -1.83 -21.67
N HIS A 267 22.08 -0.65 -21.77
CA HIS A 267 22.58 0.44 -22.58
C HIS A 267 23.87 1.04 -22.03
N THR A 268 23.97 1.26 -20.73
CA THR A 268 25.09 1.98 -20.10
C THR A 268 26.28 1.09 -19.79
N PHE A 269 26.03 -0.16 -19.37
CA PHE A 269 27.08 -1.07 -18.89
C PHE A 269 27.22 -2.34 -19.74
N HIS A 270 26.50 -2.41 -20.87
CA HIS A 270 26.54 -3.55 -21.81
C HIS A 270 26.29 -4.91 -21.15
N LEU A 271 25.41 -4.96 -20.13
CA LEU A 271 25.06 -6.18 -19.44
C LEU A 271 24.17 -7.08 -20.30
N THR A 272 24.23 -8.39 -20.03
CA THR A 272 23.21 -9.31 -20.54
C THR A 272 21.86 -9.06 -19.87
N VAL A 273 20.76 -9.41 -20.52
CA VAL A 273 19.40 -9.30 -19.96
C VAL A 273 19.30 -10.03 -18.61
N GLN A 274 19.88 -11.24 -18.50
CA GLN A 274 19.86 -12.02 -17.26
C GLN A 274 20.57 -11.30 -16.12
N SER A 275 21.79 -10.77 -16.37
CA SER A 275 22.52 -10.00 -15.36
C SER A 275 21.72 -8.77 -14.93
N ALA A 276 21.15 -8.01 -15.87
CA ALA A 276 20.34 -6.83 -15.56
C ALA A 276 19.09 -7.17 -14.73
N GLN A 277 18.46 -8.33 -14.96
CA GLN A 277 17.36 -8.83 -14.15
C GLN A 277 17.77 -9.14 -12.70
N VAL A 278 18.99 -9.66 -12.48
CA VAL A 278 19.52 -9.86 -11.12
C VAL A 278 19.66 -8.54 -10.37
N TYR A 279 20.14 -7.48 -11.03
CA TYR A 279 20.21 -6.15 -10.41
C TYR A 279 18.83 -5.59 -10.08
N LEU A 280 17.83 -5.78 -10.95
CA LEU A 280 16.45 -5.41 -10.65
C LEU A 280 15.89 -6.21 -9.47
N PHE A 281 16.14 -7.51 -9.38
CA PHE A 281 15.74 -8.34 -8.24
C PHE A 281 16.38 -7.87 -6.93
N ILE A 282 17.67 -7.50 -6.94
CA ILE A 282 18.36 -6.92 -5.78
C ILE A 282 17.67 -5.63 -5.33
N PHE A 283 17.32 -4.76 -6.27
CA PHE A 283 16.56 -3.54 -5.97
C PHE A 283 15.19 -3.85 -5.35
N LEU A 284 14.44 -4.78 -5.92
CA LEU A 284 13.11 -5.18 -5.40
C LEU A 284 13.22 -5.83 -4.02
N GLY A 285 14.26 -6.62 -3.77
CA GLY A 285 14.58 -7.15 -2.44
C GLY A 285 14.87 -6.06 -1.42
N ALA A 286 15.62 -5.03 -1.83
CA ALA A 286 15.88 -3.85 -1.00
C ALA A 286 14.59 -3.06 -0.70
N VAL A 287 13.68 -2.93 -1.67
CA VAL A 287 12.34 -2.34 -1.47
C VAL A 287 11.54 -3.13 -0.44
N ALA A 288 11.53 -4.46 -0.54
CA ALA A 288 10.84 -5.31 0.44
C ALA A 288 11.42 -5.12 1.85
N ALA A 289 12.75 -5.16 2.00
CA ALA A 289 13.44 -4.93 3.27
C ALA A 289 13.15 -3.54 3.86
N GLY A 290 13.21 -2.50 3.03
CA GLY A 290 12.90 -1.12 3.44
C GLY A 290 11.47 -0.94 3.94
N THR A 291 10.52 -1.66 3.32
CA THR A 291 9.12 -1.66 3.74
C THR A 291 8.96 -2.25 5.14
N VAL A 292 9.67 -3.34 5.46
CA VAL A 292 9.66 -3.95 6.82
C VAL A 292 10.19 -2.98 7.87
N ILE A 293 11.30 -2.32 7.56
CA ILE A 293 12.01 -1.43 8.49
C ILE A 293 11.23 -0.13 8.75
N GLY A 294 10.60 0.43 7.72
CA GLY A 294 9.99 1.76 7.75
C GLY A 294 8.81 1.90 8.70
N GLY A 295 7.98 0.85 8.86
CA GLY A 295 6.82 0.88 9.73
C GLY A 295 7.13 1.03 11.20
N PRO A 296 7.92 0.13 11.80
CA PRO A 296 8.34 0.23 13.19
C PRO A 296 9.08 1.54 13.52
N ILE A 297 9.89 2.04 12.57
CA ILE A 297 10.55 3.35 12.72
C ILE A 297 9.49 4.45 12.78
N GLY A 298 8.48 4.41 11.88
CA GLY A 298 7.39 5.39 11.86
C GLY A 298 6.58 5.43 13.16
N ASP A 299 6.35 4.28 13.78
CA ASP A 299 5.67 4.19 15.07
C ASP A 299 6.50 4.79 16.22
N ARG A 300 7.84 4.74 16.13
CA ARG A 300 8.77 5.28 17.16
C ARG A 300 9.06 6.77 16.99
N ILE A 301 9.45 7.21 15.80
CA ILE A 301 9.90 8.59 15.56
C ILE A 301 8.82 9.50 14.96
N GLY A 302 7.68 8.93 14.58
CA GLY A 302 6.55 9.62 13.96
C GLY A 302 6.54 9.55 12.44
N THR A 303 5.37 9.31 11.87
CA THR A 303 5.15 9.08 10.43
C THR A 303 5.62 10.24 9.55
N ARG A 304 5.44 11.51 9.99
CA ARG A 304 5.92 12.70 9.26
C ARG A 304 7.43 12.67 9.02
N ARG A 305 8.22 12.30 10.04
CA ARG A 305 9.68 12.22 9.91
C ARG A 305 10.10 11.12 8.96
N VAL A 306 9.44 9.95 9.02
CA VAL A 306 9.72 8.85 8.08
C VAL A 306 9.41 9.28 6.65
N ILE A 307 8.28 9.91 6.38
CA ILE A 307 7.94 10.43 5.05
C ILE A 307 9.03 11.38 4.54
N TRP A 308 9.45 12.33 5.38
CA TRP A 308 10.47 13.31 5.01
C TRP A 308 11.81 12.65 4.67
N TRP A 309 12.31 11.80 5.57
CA TRP A 309 13.58 11.10 5.36
C TRP A 309 13.52 10.09 4.21
N SER A 310 12.38 9.44 3.98
CA SER A 310 12.26 8.42 2.94
C SER A 310 12.16 9.01 1.54
N ILE A 311 11.60 10.19 1.37
CA ILE A 311 11.48 10.79 0.04
C ILE A 311 12.63 11.77 -0.22
N LEU A 312 12.86 12.70 0.69
CA LEU A 312 13.95 13.66 0.50
C LEU A 312 15.34 13.04 0.77
N GLY A 313 15.43 12.14 1.75
CA GLY A 313 16.70 11.49 2.09
C GLY A 313 17.24 10.57 1.00
N VAL A 314 16.39 10.14 0.05
CA VAL A 314 16.84 9.34 -1.09
C VAL A 314 17.46 10.21 -2.20
N LEU A 315 17.22 11.53 -2.21
CA LEU A 315 17.62 12.45 -3.27
C LEU A 315 19.11 12.39 -3.62
N PRO A 316 20.08 12.41 -2.66
CA PRO A 316 21.49 12.36 -3.02
C PRO A 316 21.86 11.05 -3.74
N PHE A 317 21.26 9.94 -3.37
CA PHE A 317 21.51 8.65 -4.02
C PHE A 317 20.92 8.60 -5.42
N THR A 318 19.71 9.15 -5.63
CA THR A 318 19.10 9.21 -6.95
C THR A 318 19.85 10.13 -7.91
N MET A 319 20.36 11.26 -7.41
CA MET A 319 21.16 12.19 -8.19
C MET A 319 22.53 11.64 -8.59
N LEU A 320 23.16 10.80 -7.75
CA LEU A 320 24.44 10.18 -8.04
C LEU A 320 24.32 8.99 -9.01
N LEU A 321 23.20 8.25 -8.98
CA LEU A 321 23.03 7.00 -9.72
C LEU A 321 23.36 7.10 -11.22
N PRO A 322 23.01 8.15 -11.98
CA PRO A 322 23.33 8.24 -13.41
C PRO A 322 24.81 8.50 -13.72
N TYR A 323 25.65 8.78 -12.73
CA TYR A 323 27.04 9.25 -12.92
C TYR A 323 28.11 8.27 -12.41
N VAL A 324 27.70 7.12 -11.88
CA VAL A 324 28.59 6.14 -11.24
C VAL A 324 28.74 4.88 -12.09
N ASP A 325 29.78 4.09 -11.76
CA ASP A 325 30.00 2.78 -12.36
C ASP A 325 28.96 1.72 -11.94
N LEU A 326 29.05 0.53 -12.51
CA LEU A 326 28.11 -0.56 -12.27
C LEU A 326 28.04 -0.99 -10.79
N PHE A 327 29.19 -1.07 -10.10
CA PHE A 327 29.23 -1.46 -8.69
C PHE A 327 28.48 -0.45 -7.82
N TRP A 328 28.78 0.83 -7.98
CA TRP A 328 28.11 1.89 -7.23
C TRP A 328 26.63 2.04 -7.64
N THR A 329 26.29 1.81 -8.91
CA THR A 329 24.89 1.77 -9.35
C THR A 329 24.10 0.71 -8.58
N ALA A 330 24.68 -0.49 -8.40
CA ALA A 330 24.06 -1.55 -7.59
C ALA A 330 23.92 -1.13 -6.12
N VAL A 331 24.99 -0.61 -5.51
CA VAL A 331 24.98 -0.16 -4.12
C VAL A 331 23.96 0.96 -3.91
N LEU A 332 23.95 1.99 -4.77
CA LEU A 332 23.00 3.10 -4.67
C LEU A 332 21.56 2.62 -4.88
N SER A 333 21.31 1.67 -5.78
CA SER A 333 19.96 1.12 -6.00
C SER A 333 19.44 0.41 -4.75
N VAL A 334 20.27 -0.29 -3.98
CA VAL A 334 19.90 -0.88 -2.69
C VAL A 334 19.50 0.21 -1.68
N PHE A 335 20.32 1.25 -1.52
CA PHE A 335 19.99 2.36 -0.62
C PHE A 335 18.69 3.06 -1.05
N ILE A 336 18.52 3.33 -2.33
CA ILE A 336 17.30 3.92 -2.89
C ILE A 336 16.10 3.03 -2.58
N GLY A 337 16.20 1.72 -2.82
CA GLY A 337 15.13 0.76 -2.57
C GLY A 337 14.71 0.74 -1.09
N VAL A 338 15.67 0.59 -0.18
CA VAL A 338 15.41 0.55 1.28
C VAL A 338 14.79 1.84 1.77
N ILE A 339 15.36 3.00 1.41
CA ILE A 339 14.92 4.30 1.93
C ILE A 339 13.55 4.66 1.36
N LEU A 340 13.38 4.58 0.03
CA LEU A 340 12.15 4.99 -0.65
C LEU A 340 10.95 4.11 -0.29
N ALA A 341 11.18 2.81 -0.03
CA ALA A 341 10.11 1.86 0.26
C ALA A 341 9.33 2.19 1.53
N SER A 342 9.99 2.72 2.55
CA SER A 342 9.37 3.06 3.85
C SER A 342 8.38 4.23 3.77
N ALA A 343 8.41 5.05 2.71
CA ALA A 343 7.54 6.21 2.56
C ALA A 343 6.06 5.84 2.44
N PHE A 344 5.70 4.83 1.65
CA PHE A 344 4.31 4.57 1.31
C PHE A 344 3.46 4.09 2.50
N PRO A 345 3.89 3.11 3.31
CA PRO A 345 3.18 2.76 4.53
C PRO A 345 2.97 3.95 5.47
N ALA A 346 4.00 4.79 5.62
CA ALA A 346 3.93 5.99 6.45
C ALA A 346 2.94 7.03 5.89
N ILE A 347 2.90 7.24 4.56
CA ILE A 347 1.94 8.14 3.90
C ILE A 347 0.51 7.65 4.15
N VAL A 348 0.23 6.37 3.93
CA VAL A 348 -1.12 5.80 4.13
C VAL A 348 -1.56 5.94 5.58
N VAL A 349 -0.70 5.59 6.54
CA VAL A 349 -1.00 5.72 7.98
C VAL A 349 -1.25 7.16 8.38
N TYR A 350 -0.42 8.09 7.90
CA TYR A 350 -0.58 9.53 8.18
C TYR A 350 -1.90 10.06 7.59
N ALA A 351 -2.22 9.71 6.33
CA ALA A 351 -3.44 10.13 5.67
C ALA A 351 -4.71 9.56 6.35
N GLN A 352 -4.68 8.28 6.75
CA GLN A 352 -5.75 7.66 7.53
C GLN A 352 -5.96 8.35 8.89
N GLY A 353 -4.87 8.85 9.49
CA GLY A 353 -4.94 9.65 10.72
C GLY A 353 -5.55 11.04 10.52
N LEU A 354 -5.46 11.64 9.32
CA LEU A 354 -6.07 12.94 9.01
C LEU A 354 -7.60 12.88 8.79
N ILE A 355 -8.12 11.73 8.36
CA ILE A 355 -9.55 11.55 8.05
C ILE A 355 -10.05 10.30 8.81
N PRO A 356 -10.30 10.43 10.13
CA PRO A 356 -10.79 9.33 10.94
C PRO A 356 -12.19 8.88 10.46
N GLY A 357 -12.45 7.58 10.60
CA GLY A 357 -13.71 6.97 10.14
C GLY A 357 -13.78 6.68 8.63
N ARG A 358 -12.74 7.06 7.84
CA ARG A 358 -12.68 6.82 6.39
C ARG A 358 -11.40 6.09 5.96
N VAL A 359 -11.04 5.05 6.72
CA VAL A 359 -9.77 4.33 6.55
C VAL A 359 -9.66 3.66 5.18
N GLY A 360 -10.74 3.00 4.73
CA GLY A 360 -10.78 2.32 3.43
C GLY A 360 -10.78 3.30 2.26
N MET A 361 -11.55 4.40 2.34
CA MET A 361 -11.55 5.45 1.32
C MET A 361 -10.15 6.07 1.14
N VAL A 362 -9.49 6.39 2.25
CA VAL A 362 -8.14 6.98 2.22
C VAL A 362 -7.14 5.99 1.66
N ALA A 363 -7.16 4.74 2.11
CA ALA A 363 -6.31 3.70 1.56
C ALA A 363 -6.54 3.53 0.05
N GLY A 364 -7.82 3.39 -0.37
CA GLY A 364 -8.19 3.26 -1.77
C GLY A 364 -7.72 4.43 -2.64
N LEU A 365 -7.80 5.67 -2.12
CA LEU A 365 -7.29 6.84 -2.83
C LEU A 365 -5.78 6.74 -3.07
N PHE A 366 -5.00 6.40 -2.03
CA PHE A 366 -3.55 6.37 -2.16
C PHE A 366 -3.04 5.17 -2.97
N PHE A 367 -3.63 3.99 -2.81
CA PHE A 367 -3.32 2.83 -3.65
C PHE A 367 -3.76 3.06 -5.11
N GLY A 368 -4.98 3.60 -5.31
CA GLY A 368 -5.48 3.92 -6.66
C GLY A 368 -4.59 4.93 -7.38
N VAL A 369 -4.18 6.00 -6.69
CA VAL A 369 -3.24 7.00 -7.25
C VAL A 369 -1.88 6.35 -7.54
N ALA A 370 -1.35 5.51 -6.64
CA ALA A 370 -0.08 4.83 -6.83
C ALA A 370 -0.07 3.95 -8.10
N PHE A 371 -1.09 3.12 -8.30
CA PHE A 371 -1.20 2.25 -9.47
C PHE A 371 -1.52 3.04 -10.76
N GLY A 372 -2.39 4.05 -10.67
CA GLY A 372 -2.68 4.92 -11.81
C GLY A 372 -1.45 5.67 -12.31
N ILE A 373 -0.65 6.21 -11.39
CA ILE A 373 0.60 6.89 -11.71
C ILE A 373 1.61 5.90 -12.32
N ALA A 374 1.68 4.67 -11.79
CA ALA A 374 2.57 3.67 -12.34
C ALA A 374 2.28 3.38 -13.81
N GLY A 375 1.02 3.22 -14.19
CA GLY A 375 0.62 3.01 -15.59
C GLY A 375 0.94 4.18 -16.50
N ILE A 376 0.51 5.39 -16.11
CA ILE A 376 0.75 6.63 -16.88
C ILE A 376 2.25 6.94 -16.93
N GLY A 377 2.95 6.77 -15.79
CA GLY A 377 4.37 7.05 -15.68
C GLY A 377 5.21 6.17 -16.60
N ALA A 378 4.93 4.88 -16.67
CA ALA A 378 5.63 3.96 -17.57
C ALA A 378 5.45 4.36 -19.04
N ALA A 379 4.22 4.69 -19.45
CA ALA A 379 3.94 5.12 -20.82
C ALA A 379 4.67 6.44 -21.17
N LEU A 380 4.61 7.43 -20.27
CA LEU A 380 5.25 8.74 -20.49
C LEU A 380 6.77 8.61 -20.52
N LEU A 381 7.37 7.86 -19.60
CA LEU A 381 8.83 7.67 -19.55
C LEU A 381 9.33 6.87 -20.75
N GLY A 382 8.55 5.89 -21.24
CA GLY A 382 8.85 5.16 -22.46
C GLY A 382 8.87 6.09 -23.68
N TRP A 383 7.85 6.93 -23.81
CA TRP A 383 7.80 7.93 -24.87
C TRP A 383 8.98 8.92 -24.81
N ILE A 384 9.32 9.42 -23.61
CA ILE A 384 10.48 10.30 -23.43
C ILE A 384 11.78 9.57 -23.81
N ALA A 385 11.93 8.30 -23.42
CA ALA A 385 13.10 7.51 -23.75
C ALA A 385 13.28 7.32 -25.26
N ASP A 386 12.18 7.10 -26.00
CA ASP A 386 12.17 6.98 -27.47
C ASP A 386 12.56 8.29 -28.17
N GLN A 387 12.12 9.43 -27.63
CA GLN A 387 12.42 10.75 -28.18
C GLN A 387 13.82 11.29 -27.80
N THR A 388 14.42 10.76 -26.73
CA THR A 388 15.69 11.26 -26.19
C THR A 388 16.70 10.14 -25.97
N SER A 389 16.75 9.61 -24.75
CA SER A 389 17.50 8.42 -24.37
C SER A 389 17.05 7.91 -23.00
N ILE A 390 17.35 6.64 -22.74
CA ILE A 390 17.10 6.05 -21.42
C ILE A 390 17.93 6.74 -20.31
N VAL A 391 19.14 7.19 -20.62
CA VAL A 391 20.00 7.94 -19.70
C VAL A 391 19.39 9.29 -19.33
N PHE A 392 18.81 10.00 -20.31
CA PHE A 392 18.10 11.25 -20.05
C PHE A 392 16.91 11.06 -19.08
N VAL A 393 16.15 9.97 -19.26
CA VAL A 393 15.05 9.60 -18.33
C VAL A 393 15.57 9.49 -16.90
N TYR A 394 16.71 8.84 -16.69
CA TYR A 394 17.31 8.70 -15.34
C TYR A 394 17.77 10.04 -14.77
N HIS A 395 18.35 10.94 -15.59
CA HIS A 395 18.70 12.29 -15.15
C HIS A 395 17.48 13.10 -14.69
N VAL A 396 16.39 13.05 -15.46
CA VAL A 396 15.15 13.76 -15.09
C VAL A 396 14.52 13.17 -13.84
N CYS A 397 14.40 11.84 -13.78
CA CYS A 397 13.79 11.15 -12.64
C CYS A 397 14.61 11.31 -11.34
N ALA A 398 15.93 11.52 -11.42
CA ALA A 398 16.80 11.73 -10.27
C ALA A 398 16.35 12.91 -9.39
N PHE A 399 15.71 13.93 -9.96
CA PHE A 399 15.23 15.10 -9.23
C PHE A 399 13.82 14.93 -8.61
N LEU A 400 13.07 13.92 -8.99
CA LEU A 400 11.71 13.71 -8.47
C LEU A 400 11.62 13.68 -6.93
N PRO A 401 12.59 13.07 -6.20
CA PRO A 401 12.55 13.05 -4.74
C PRO A 401 12.69 14.45 -4.10
N ALA A 402 13.12 15.48 -4.84
CA ALA A 402 13.13 16.86 -4.36
C ALA A 402 11.72 17.37 -3.97
N ILE A 403 10.66 16.81 -4.56
CA ILE A 403 9.27 17.04 -4.15
C ILE A 403 9.06 16.67 -2.66
N GLY A 404 9.94 15.84 -2.09
CA GLY A 404 10.00 15.53 -0.67
C GLY A 404 10.08 16.75 0.25
N LEU A 405 10.57 17.90 -0.23
CA LEU A 405 10.55 19.17 0.50
C LEU A 405 9.14 19.57 0.95
N LEU A 406 8.10 19.18 0.21
CA LEU A 406 6.71 19.45 0.58
C LEU A 406 6.31 18.78 1.91
N ALA A 407 6.99 17.72 2.33
CA ALA A 407 6.72 17.07 3.62
C ALA A 407 6.99 17.99 4.83
N ALA A 408 7.81 19.03 4.66
CA ALA A 408 8.03 20.06 5.70
C ALA A 408 6.74 20.81 6.08
N PHE A 409 5.79 20.92 5.15
CA PHE A 409 4.50 21.60 5.36
C PHE A 409 3.42 20.72 5.97
N LEU A 410 3.69 19.44 6.23
CA LEU A 410 2.76 18.54 6.91
C LEU A 410 2.67 18.92 8.41
N PRO A 411 1.47 19.02 9.01
CA PRO A 411 1.32 19.29 10.44
C PRO A 411 1.83 18.13 11.30
N GLU A 412 2.24 18.41 12.54
CA GLU A 412 2.58 17.35 13.50
C GLU A 412 1.31 16.64 13.97
N THR A 413 1.31 15.31 13.93
CA THR A 413 0.19 14.50 14.44
C THR A 413 0.16 14.52 15.98
N ALA A 414 -1.04 14.39 16.56
CA ALA A 414 -1.26 14.49 18.01
C ALA A 414 -0.38 13.53 18.84
N LYS A 415 -0.06 12.34 18.32
CA LYS A 415 0.85 11.36 18.96
C LYS A 415 2.26 11.93 19.19
N ALA A 416 2.78 12.74 18.26
CA ALA A 416 4.10 13.37 18.39
C ALA A 416 4.08 14.53 19.40
N LYS A 417 2.97 15.27 19.52
CA LYS A 417 2.80 16.34 20.51
C LYS A 417 2.72 15.83 21.95
N GLY A 418 2.05 14.70 22.18
CA GLY A 418 1.94 14.10 23.51
C GLY A 418 3.28 13.62 24.06
N ARG A 419 4.11 13.01 23.21
CA ARG A 419 5.44 12.49 23.58
C ARG A 419 6.45 13.60 23.89
N ARG A 420 6.44 14.72 23.15
CA ARG A 420 7.27 15.89 23.47
C ARG A 420 6.91 16.55 24.80
N LYS A 421 5.62 16.50 25.22
CA LYS A 421 5.22 17.03 26.54
C LYS A 421 5.68 16.15 27.69
N THR A 422 5.82 14.83 27.50
CA THR A 422 6.31 13.91 28.53
C THR A 422 7.83 13.81 28.59
N GLU A 423 8.55 14.18 27.51
CA GLU A 423 10.03 14.24 27.50
C GLU A 423 10.57 15.58 28.05
N ASN A 424 9.74 16.63 28.11
CA ASN A 424 10.08 17.96 28.63
C ASN A 424 9.46 18.24 30.02
N ALA A 425 8.80 17.28 30.63
CA ALA A 425 8.28 17.31 32.02
C ALA A 425 9.03 16.33 32.90
#